data_5c75c8b7fc3ec59a3f5193e3d79559df
#
_entry.id   5c75c8b7fc3ec59a3f5193e3d79559df
#
_cell.length_a   1.000
_cell.length_b   1.000
_cell.length_c   1.000
_cell.angle_alpha   90.00
_cell.angle_beta   90.00
_cell.angle_gamma   90.00
#
_symmetry.space_group_name_H-M   'P 1'
#
loop_
_entity.id
_entity.type
_entity.pdbx_description
1 polymer ?
#
loop_
_entity_poly.entity_id
_entity_poly.type
_entity_poly.pdbx_seq_one_letter_code
_entity_poly.pdbx_strand_id
1 'polypeptide(L)'
;MAQPAIPARTFKQPVVASRAAVATNHPLASAAALEALAEGGNAVDAAVTGLFALAVVEPMMVGLTGSGFFLHRTAAGETVALDNYGTVPAAARADLFEPVPGSLEHETRSNRNSVGHLAATVPGALAGWCQMLATHGTMPLARVVAPALRYARHGFVVSPYLAQAITASPELADHPAAAAIWCPGQPARALAAGTRVHQPDHARTLALIAEAGPDALYHGELGDLLVAEMERADLVTSLRPRADRTPDTGPWITGADLAGYQARWRQPVVGTYRGFSVTSMPPASSGGTHVIQILNLLEHLDVAAMGFGSVAAVHHFLEALKLAFADRTEHLADPDTMAVPVDWLTSKAYAAARRHDISATRATEFTAGSAPGTDGEGSCTTHLTVIDSDGAIVSTTQTINALFGARSVVTGTGMMLNNCMALMDPVPGRTNSIAPGKRVLSSMSPTIVERDGRPWFALGTPGGNRIFAAVTQAILNVIEHGMTLQQAVEAPRVWTMGMGSPVLVEDTFPNLAELVTGLERLGHRVEVVDKVAGGMNGVLVDDDGLRHGAACWRADGSPAGLSGGEARPASTILDRGR
;
A
#
# COMPACT_ATOMS: atom_id res chain seq x y z
N MET A 1 -6.49 -1.72 -37.26
CA MET A 1 -5.26 -1.18 -36.65
C MET A 1 -4.56 -2.34 -35.97
N ALA A 2 -3.22 -2.42 -36.02
CA ALA A 2 -2.51 -3.46 -35.31
C ALA A 2 -2.67 -3.25 -33.79
N GLN A 3 -3.00 -4.29 -33.03
CA GLN A 3 -3.06 -4.21 -31.59
C GLN A 3 -1.68 -3.83 -31.03
N PRO A 4 -1.57 -2.92 -30.03
CA PRO A 4 -0.29 -2.61 -29.43
C PRO A 4 0.30 -3.87 -28.83
N ALA A 5 1.58 -4.12 -29.14
CA ALA A 5 2.27 -5.31 -28.67
C ALA A 5 2.57 -5.18 -27.16
N ILE A 6 2.39 -6.30 -26.44
CA ILE A 6 2.86 -6.42 -25.06
C ILE A 6 4.37 -6.16 -25.02
N PRO A 7 4.88 -5.33 -24.09
CA PRO A 7 6.31 -5.09 -23.99
C PRO A 7 7.09 -6.39 -23.81
N ALA A 8 7.93 -6.74 -24.77
CA ALA A 8 8.71 -7.97 -24.74
C ALA A 8 9.89 -7.90 -23.73
N ARG A 9 10.26 -6.69 -23.28
CA ARG A 9 11.36 -6.47 -22.35
C ARG A 9 10.84 -5.78 -21.09
N THR A 10 11.34 -6.22 -19.94
CA THR A 10 11.10 -5.64 -18.62
C THR A 10 12.35 -4.89 -18.15
N PHE A 11 12.17 -3.88 -17.29
CA PHE A 11 13.29 -3.14 -16.68
C PHE A 11 14.01 -4.00 -15.64
N LYS A 12 13.27 -4.82 -14.90
CA LYS A 12 13.82 -5.75 -13.90
C LYS A 12 13.61 -7.18 -14.36
N GLN A 13 14.45 -8.07 -13.83
CA GLN A 13 14.33 -9.51 -14.08
C GLN A 13 13.54 -10.15 -12.93
N PRO A 14 12.66 -11.12 -13.22
CA PRO A 14 12.04 -11.95 -12.19
C PRO A 14 13.10 -12.83 -11.52
N VAL A 15 12.81 -13.28 -10.31
CA VAL A 15 13.54 -14.36 -9.64
C VAL A 15 12.70 -15.62 -9.73
N VAL A 16 13.32 -16.72 -10.18
CA VAL A 16 12.67 -18.03 -10.22
C VAL A 16 13.26 -18.92 -9.13
N ALA A 17 12.41 -19.50 -8.32
CA ALA A 17 12.79 -20.34 -7.18
C ALA A 17 11.92 -21.60 -7.09
N SER A 18 12.52 -22.70 -6.59
CA SER A 18 11.81 -23.99 -6.49
C SER A 18 11.17 -24.20 -5.10
N ARG A 19 11.56 -23.46 -4.06
CA ARG A 19 11.08 -23.70 -2.70
C ARG A 19 10.26 -22.56 -2.13
N ALA A 20 10.78 -21.34 -2.18
CA ALA A 20 10.11 -20.18 -1.61
C ALA A 20 10.52 -18.91 -2.37
N ALA A 21 9.65 -17.92 -2.41
CA ALA A 21 9.95 -16.62 -2.99
C ALA A 21 9.37 -15.48 -2.15
N VAL A 22 10.07 -14.36 -2.17
CA VAL A 22 9.67 -13.11 -1.54
C VAL A 22 9.87 -11.96 -2.52
N ALA A 23 8.95 -11.00 -2.51
CA ALA A 23 9.10 -9.75 -3.24
C ALA A 23 8.72 -8.59 -2.31
N THR A 24 9.63 -7.62 -2.17
CA THR A 24 9.42 -6.40 -1.37
C THR A 24 9.88 -5.17 -2.13
N ASN A 25 9.60 -3.97 -1.61
CA ASN A 25 10.04 -2.72 -2.22
C ASN A 25 11.50 -2.34 -1.90
N HIS A 26 12.25 -3.18 -1.17
CA HIS A 26 13.65 -2.90 -0.89
C HIS A 26 14.50 -4.19 -0.85
N PRO A 27 15.68 -4.24 -1.51
CA PRO A 27 16.49 -5.47 -1.59
C PRO A 27 16.95 -6.01 -0.23
N LEU A 28 17.27 -5.14 0.74
CA LEU A 28 17.64 -5.56 2.09
C LEU A 28 16.47 -6.21 2.84
N ALA A 29 15.24 -5.76 2.59
CA ALA A 29 14.06 -6.38 3.20
C ALA A 29 13.76 -7.76 2.57
N SER A 30 13.93 -7.90 1.25
CA SER A 30 13.82 -9.20 0.59
C SER A 30 14.89 -10.17 1.08
N ALA A 31 16.12 -9.70 1.29
CA ALA A 31 17.20 -10.51 1.87
C ALA A 31 16.89 -10.94 3.31
N ALA A 32 16.37 -10.05 4.15
CA ALA A 32 15.97 -10.36 5.53
C ALA A 32 14.84 -11.40 5.58
N ALA A 33 13.81 -11.23 4.74
CA ALA A 33 12.70 -12.18 4.64
C ALA A 33 13.19 -13.56 4.13
N LEU A 34 14.10 -13.57 3.15
CA LEU A 34 14.70 -14.81 2.65
C LEU A 34 15.56 -15.52 3.71
N GLU A 35 16.27 -14.76 4.57
CA GLU A 35 17.02 -15.30 5.73
C GLU A 35 16.08 -16.09 6.65
N ALA A 36 14.90 -15.53 6.99
CA ALA A 36 13.90 -16.22 7.81
C ALA A 36 13.41 -17.53 7.16
N LEU A 37 13.13 -17.53 5.85
CA LEU A 37 12.73 -18.74 5.10
C LEU A 37 13.86 -19.78 5.07
N ALA A 38 15.11 -19.34 4.89
CA ALA A 38 16.27 -20.22 4.84
C ALA A 38 16.55 -20.91 6.18
N GLU A 39 16.20 -20.27 7.30
CA GLU A 39 16.30 -20.80 8.66
C GLU A 39 15.10 -21.68 9.07
N GLY A 40 14.15 -21.92 8.15
CA GLY A 40 13.01 -22.80 8.38
C GLY A 40 11.75 -22.09 8.88
N GLY A 41 11.72 -20.75 8.87
CA GLY A 41 10.51 -19.97 9.11
C GLY A 41 9.50 -20.11 7.97
N ASN A 42 8.23 -19.86 8.27
CA ASN A 42 7.14 -19.89 7.30
C ASN A 42 6.93 -18.52 6.62
N ALA A 43 5.90 -18.41 5.77
CA ALA A 43 5.57 -17.18 5.05
C ALA A 43 5.29 -15.99 5.98
N VAL A 44 4.71 -16.23 7.17
CA VAL A 44 4.42 -15.18 8.16
C VAL A 44 5.70 -14.69 8.83
N ASP A 45 6.59 -15.59 9.25
CA ASP A 45 7.88 -15.24 9.82
C ASP A 45 8.69 -14.35 8.86
N ALA A 46 8.73 -14.75 7.58
CA ALA A 46 9.43 -14.01 6.54
C ALA A 46 8.77 -12.65 6.27
N ALA A 47 7.45 -12.59 6.20
CA ALA A 47 6.73 -11.35 5.96
C ALA A 47 6.97 -10.34 7.09
N VAL A 48 6.84 -10.76 8.36
CA VAL A 48 7.05 -9.88 9.51
C VAL A 48 8.52 -9.45 9.62
N THR A 49 9.49 -10.37 9.32
CA THR A 49 10.92 -10.01 9.24
C THR A 49 11.16 -8.93 8.17
N GLY A 50 10.55 -9.09 6.99
CA GLY A 50 10.61 -8.11 5.91
C GLY A 50 10.03 -6.75 6.31
N LEU A 51 8.90 -6.72 7.04
CA LEU A 51 8.27 -5.48 7.52
C LEU A 51 9.13 -4.74 8.54
N PHE A 52 9.71 -5.43 9.52
CA PHE A 52 10.67 -4.81 10.44
C PHE A 52 11.89 -4.25 9.70
N ALA A 53 12.40 -4.97 8.70
CA ALA A 53 13.49 -4.48 7.87
C ALA A 53 13.08 -3.24 7.04
N LEU A 54 11.90 -3.24 6.41
CA LEU A 54 11.35 -2.11 5.67
C LEU A 54 11.18 -0.87 6.55
N ALA A 55 10.75 -1.03 7.81
CA ALA A 55 10.63 0.08 8.75
C ALA A 55 11.97 0.81 9.01
N VAL A 56 13.10 0.14 8.76
CA VAL A 56 14.45 0.73 8.86
C VAL A 56 14.91 1.31 7.54
N VAL A 57 14.75 0.56 6.43
CA VAL A 57 15.39 0.88 5.14
C VAL A 57 14.48 1.60 4.15
N GLU A 58 13.18 1.60 4.38
CA GLU A 58 12.15 2.30 3.62
C GLU A 58 11.28 3.21 4.52
N PRO A 59 11.89 4.04 5.38
CA PRO A 59 11.19 4.80 6.43
C PRO A 59 10.23 5.85 5.87
N MET A 60 10.34 6.19 4.59
CA MET A 60 9.42 7.10 3.93
C MET A 60 8.07 6.46 3.59
N MET A 61 7.95 5.12 3.69
CA MET A 61 6.75 4.37 3.29
C MET A 61 6.06 3.64 4.44
N VAL A 62 6.83 3.11 5.39
CA VAL A 62 6.35 2.24 6.46
C VAL A 62 7.13 2.44 7.75
N GLY A 63 6.50 2.21 8.89
CA GLY A 63 7.14 2.32 10.20
C GLY A 63 6.32 1.66 11.31
N LEU A 64 6.91 1.53 12.48
CA LEU A 64 6.33 0.89 13.66
C LEU A 64 5.05 1.59 14.16
N THR A 65 4.93 2.90 13.91
CA THR A 65 3.75 3.71 14.24
C THR A 65 2.73 3.75 13.12
N GLY A 66 2.91 2.95 12.08
CA GLY A 66 2.06 2.92 10.89
C GLY A 66 0.77 2.14 11.06
N SER A 67 0.24 1.76 9.91
CA SER A 67 -1.05 1.09 9.70
C SER A 67 -0.93 0.09 8.57
N GLY A 68 -1.89 -0.81 8.42
CA GLY A 68 -1.88 -1.72 7.28
C GLY A 68 -2.88 -2.84 7.32
N PHE A 69 -2.67 -3.79 6.40
CA PHE A 69 -3.50 -4.97 6.24
C PHE A 69 -2.66 -6.17 5.84
N PHE A 70 -3.03 -7.33 6.36
CA PHE A 70 -2.51 -8.63 5.92
C PHE A 70 -3.62 -9.45 5.29
N LEU A 71 -3.27 -10.14 4.23
CA LEU A 71 -4.00 -11.26 3.68
C LEU A 71 -3.08 -12.48 3.77
N HIS A 72 -3.48 -13.49 4.51
CA HIS A 72 -2.70 -14.71 4.71
C HIS A 72 -3.51 -15.92 4.29
N ARG A 73 -2.99 -16.68 3.32
CA ARG A 73 -3.50 -17.98 2.93
C ARG A 73 -2.59 -19.06 3.50
N THR A 74 -3.15 -19.89 4.36
CA THR A 74 -2.41 -21.01 4.96
C THR A 74 -2.09 -22.09 3.94
N ALA A 75 -1.14 -22.96 4.22
CA ALA A 75 -0.86 -24.14 3.40
C ALA A 75 -2.08 -25.08 3.25
N ALA A 76 -2.98 -25.08 4.24
CA ALA A 76 -4.24 -25.83 4.21
C ALA A 76 -5.31 -25.20 3.29
N GLY A 77 -5.09 -23.98 2.80
CA GLY A 77 -6.01 -23.29 1.89
C GLY A 77 -6.99 -22.33 2.55
N GLU A 78 -6.93 -22.16 3.85
CA GLU A 78 -7.73 -21.15 4.56
C GLU A 78 -7.12 -19.77 4.35
N THR A 79 -7.95 -18.75 4.05
CA THR A 79 -7.49 -17.37 3.92
C THR A 79 -8.11 -16.51 5.00
N VAL A 80 -7.24 -15.78 5.71
CA VAL A 80 -7.61 -14.83 6.77
C VAL A 80 -7.11 -13.44 6.43
N ALA A 81 -7.84 -12.42 6.89
CA ALA A 81 -7.46 -11.02 6.77
C ALA A 81 -7.27 -10.39 8.15
N LEU A 82 -6.18 -9.65 8.34
CA LEU A 82 -5.94 -8.88 9.57
C LEU A 82 -5.93 -7.40 9.22
N ASP A 83 -6.85 -6.65 9.83
CA ASP A 83 -6.95 -5.20 9.78
C ASP A 83 -6.19 -4.61 10.97
N ASN A 84 -4.99 -4.13 10.69
CA ASN A 84 -4.15 -3.38 11.63
C ASN A 84 -4.06 -1.89 11.25
N TYR A 85 -5.14 -1.33 10.67
CA TYR A 85 -5.19 0.09 10.38
C TYR A 85 -5.36 0.91 11.65
N GLY A 86 -4.75 2.12 11.66
CA GLY A 86 -4.82 3.03 12.78
C GLY A 86 -6.23 3.58 13.02
N THR A 87 -6.52 3.93 14.26
CA THR A 87 -7.78 4.53 14.67
C THR A 87 -7.62 6.01 14.96
N VAL A 88 -8.68 6.78 14.76
CA VAL A 88 -8.74 8.19 15.10
C VAL A 88 -8.64 8.34 16.62
N PRO A 89 -7.72 9.17 17.17
CA PRO A 89 -7.58 9.36 18.61
C PRO A 89 -8.85 9.88 19.31
N ALA A 90 -9.01 9.57 20.59
CA ALA A 90 -10.17 9.97 21.40
C ALA A 90 -10.34 11.49 21.50
N ALA A 91 -9.24 12.25 21.40
CA ALA A 91 -9.23 13.71 21.42
C ALA A 91 -9.81 14.35 20.13
N ALA A 92 -10.06 13.57 19.09
CA ALA A 92 -10.54 14.09 17.80
C ALA A 92 -11.96 14.59 17.85
N ARG A 93 -12.24 15.61 17.03
CA ARG A 93 -13.58 16.17 16.79
C ARG A 93 -13.85 16.26 15.30
N ALA A 94 -15.11 16.19 14.91
CA ALA A 94 -15.52 16.23 13.51
C ALA A 94 -15.10 17.54 12.80
N ASP A 95 -14.97 18.65 13.54
CA ASP A 95 -14.56 19.97 13.06
C ASP A 95 -13.07 20.31 13.32
N LEU A 96 -12.24 19.29 13.55
CA LEU A 96 -10.83 19.45 13.92
C LEU A 96 -10.03 20.24 12.89
N PHE A 97 -10.28 20.02 11.62
CA PHE A 97 -9.60 20.64 10.50
C PHE A 97 -10.54 21.52 9.69
N GLU A 98 -10.01 22.64 9.18
CA GLU A 98 -10.72 23.50 8.25
C GLU A 98 -10.51 22.99 6.81
N PRO A 99 -11.55 22.46 6.13
CA PRO A 99 -11.41 21.94 4.79
C PRO A 99 -11.11 23.03 3.76
N VAL A 100 -10.33 22.71 2.73
CA VAL A 100 -10.18 23.57 1.55
C VAL A 100 -11.42 23.36 0.67
N PRO A 101 -12.21 24.43 0.38
CA PRO A 101 -13.42 24.29 -0.41
C PRO A 101 -13.13 23.74 -1.82
N GLY A 102 -13.87 22.71 -2.22
CA GLY A 102 -13.74 22.09 -3.55
C GLY A 102 -12.53 21.15 -3.72
N SER A 103 -11.74 20.93 -2.67
CA SER A 103 -10.69 19.89 -2.71
C SER A 103 -11.33 18.51 -2.79
N LEU A 104 -10.87 17.73 -3.76
CA LEU A 104 -11.22 16.31 -3.91
C LEU A 104 -10.31 15.40 -3.06
N GLU A 105 -9.29 15.96 -2.41
CA GLU A 105 -8.19 15.22 -1.78
C GLU A 105 -8.15 15.42 -0.25
N HIS A 106 -9.27 15.79 0.37
CA HIS A 106 -9.39 16.08 1.80
C HIS A 106 -8.37 17.09 2.32
N GLU A 107 -7.90 17.99 1.46
CA GLU A 107 -6.97 19.04 1.85
C GLU A 107 -7.57 19.94 2.92
N THR A 108 -6.72 20.30 3.87
CA THR A 108 -7.10 21.21 4.95
C THR A 108 -6.24 22.45 4.95
N ARG A 109 -6.77 23.54 5.46
CA ARG A 109 -5.99 24.78 5.58
C ARG A 109 -4.70 24.51 6.37
N SER A 110 -3.57 24.96 5.79
CA SER A 110 -2.22 24.75 6.34
C SER A 110 -1.79 23.27 6.46
N ASN A 111 -2.40 22.37 5.72
CA ASN A 111 -2.02 20.95 5.65
C ASN A 111 -1.99 20.22 7.02
N ARG A 112 -2.81 20.66 7.98
CA ARG A 112 -2.74 20.18 9.37
C ARG A 112 -3.16 18.71 9.56
N ASN A 113 -3.93 18.16 8.64
CA ASN A 113 -4.26 16.74 8.61
C ASN A 113 -3.13 15.87 8.01
N SER A 114 -2.09 16.50 7.45
CA SER A 114 -1.02 15.81 6.68
C SER A 114 0.35 15.96 7.32
N VAL A 115 0.65 17.07 7.99
CA VAL A 115 1.95 17.37 8.59
C VAL A 115 1.79 17.73 10.06
N GLY A 116 2.70 17.23 10.91
CA GLY A 116 2.72 17.44 12.36
C GLY A 116 1.86 16.45 13.14
N HIS A 117 1.84 16.59 14.46
CA HIS A 117 1.30 15.59 15.38
C HIS A 117 -0.20 15.29 15.19
N LEU A 118 -1.02 16.32 14.85
CA LEU A 118 -2.46 16.14 14.63
C LEU A 118 -2.79 15.28 13.39
N ALA A 119 -1.82 15.06 12.52
CA ALA A 119 -1.97 14.19 11.36
C ALA A 119 -1.90 12.69 11.73
N ALA A 120 -1.37 12.35 12.91
CA ALA A 120 -1.17 10.97 13.33
C ALA A 120 -2.46 10.32 13.84
N THR A 121 -2.68 9.06 13.44
CA THR A 121 -3.66 8.16 14.08
C THR A 121 -2.98 7.29 15.12
N VAL A 122 -3.75 6.67 16.02
CA VAL A 122 -3.25 5.65 16.95
C VAL A 122 -2.58 4.55 16.14
N PRO A 123 -1.31 4.19 16.44
CA PRO A 123 -0.55 3.20 15.68
C PRO A 123 -1.18 1.82 15.68
N GLY A 124 -1.16 1.14 14.52
CA GLY A 124 -1.63 -0.24 14.41
C GLY A 124 -0.59 -1.23 13.88
N ALA A 125 0.49 -0.74 13.24
CA ALA A 125 1.46 -1.60 12.57
C ALA A 125 2.09 -2.63 13.52
N LEU A 126 2.70 -2.20 14.61
CA LEU A 126 3.40 -3.10 15.54
C LEU A 126 2.46 -4.15 16.15
N ALA A 127 1.24 -3.74 16.55
CA ALA A 127 0.24 -4.67 17.09
C ALA A 127 -0.11 -5.75 16.07
N GLY A 128 -0.41 -5.35 14.81
CA GLY A 128 -0.76 -6.29 13.76
C GLY A 128 0.37 -7.23 13.38
N TRP A 129 1.60 -6.73 13.28
CA TRP A 129 2.78 -7.56 12.96
C TRP A 129 3.02 -8.61 14.03
N CYS A 130 2.98 -8.22 15.30
CA CYS A 130 3.14 -9.15 16.42
C CYS A 130 1.97 -10.13 16.54
N GLN A 131 0.73 -9.68 16.30
CA GLN A 131 -0.45 -10.55 16.32
C GLN A 131 -0.43 -11.59 15.18
N MET A 132 -0.05 -11.19 13.96
CA MET A 132 0.11 -12.10 12.84
C MET A 132 1.20 -13.15 13.14
N LEU A 133 2.34 -12.71 13.65
CA LEU A 133 3.44 -13.60 14.05
C LEU A 133 3.02 -14.57 15.15
N ALA A 134 2.36 -14.07 16.20
CA ALA A 134 1.95 -14.89 17.35
C ALA A 134 0.89 -15.94 16.97
N THR A 135 0.04 -15.65 15.96
CA THR A 135 -1.06 -16.54 15.57
C THR A 135 -0.62 -17.57 14.52
N HIS A 136 0.20 -17.17 13.56
CA HIS A 136 0.53 -17.97 12.38
C HIS A 136 2.03 -18.14 12.13
N GLY A 137 2.89 -17.42 12.84
CA GLY A 137 4.35 -17.58 12.75
C GLY A 137 4.87 -18.77 13.57
N THR A 138 6.11 -19.11 13.33
CA THR A 138 6.81 -20.22 14.00
C THR A 138 8.09 -19.76 14.72
N MET A 139 8.60 -18.58 14.38
CA MET A 139 9.82 -18.03 14.95
C MET A 139 9.55 -17.09 16.13
N PRO A 140 10.44 -17.03 17.13
CA PRO A 140 10.34 -16.05 18.21
C PRO A 140 10.57 -14.63 17.67
N LEU A 141 9.85 -13.64 18.23
CA LEU A 141 9.91 -12.24 17.79
C LEU A 141 11.35 -11.68 17.75
N ALA A 142 12.18 -12.01 18.75
CA ALA A 142 13.56 -11.55 18.79
C ALA A 142 14.37 -11.99 17.55
N ARG A 143 14.06 -13.17 16.99
CA ARG A 143 14.69 -13.66 15.76
C ARG A 143 14.21 -12.91 14.53
N VAL A 144 12.92 -12.65 14.47
CA VAL A 144 12.25 -11.91 13.38
C VAL A 144 12.73 -10.45 13.32
N VAL A 145 12.97 -9.81 14.45
CA VAL A 145 13.46 -8.42 14.55
C VAL A 145 14.96 -8.30 14.25
N ALA A 146 15.74 -9.36 14.43
CA ALA A 146 17.22 -9.31 14.40
C ALA A 146 17.82 -8.71 13.11
N PRO A 147 17.33 -8.99 11.88
CA PRO A 147 17.85 -8.35 10.66
C PRO A 147 17.65 -6.83 10.65
N ALA A 148 16.46 -6.35 11.05
CA ALA A 148 16.17 -4.92 11.17
C ALA A 148 17.11 -4.23 12.17
N LEU A 149 17.30 -4.85 13.31
CA LEU A 149 18.23 -4.36 14.34
C LEU A 149 19.67 -4.26 13.82
N ARG A 150 20.12 -5.23 13.01
CA ARG A 150 21.44 -5.16 12.35
C ARG A 150 21.52 -3.96 11.40
N TYR A 151 20.50 -3.73 10.57
CA TYR A 151 20.49 -2.60 9.63
C TYR A 151 20.47 -1.25 10.35
N ALA A 152 19.70 -1.11 11.42
CA ALA A 152 19.66 0.12 12.21
C ALA A 152 21.00 0.41 12.91
N ARG A 153 21.67 -0.61 13.47
CA ARG A 153 22.96 -0.49 14.17
C ARG A 153 24.14 -0.23 13.23
N HIS A 154 24.26 -1.04 12.18
CA HIS A 154 25.43 -0.99 11.29
C HIS A 154 25.24 -0.04 10.12
N GLY A 155 24.05 0.50 9.98
CA GLY A 155 23.66 1.42 8.93
C GLY A 155 23.45 0.75 7.57
N PHE A 156 22.71 1.43 6.73
CA PHE A 156 22.49 1.08 5.33
C PHE A 156 22.79 2.27 4.41
N VAL A 157 22.89 2.02 3.11
CA VAL A 157 23.22 3.07 2.13
C VAL A 157 21.92 3.66 1.59
N VAL A 158 21.83 4.99 1.63
CA VAL A 158 20.71 5.75 1.04
C VAL A 158 20.67 5.50 -0.46
N SER A 159 19.57 4.97 -0.96
CA SER A 159 19.32 4.77 -2.38
C SER A 159 18.98 6.10 -3.08
N PRO A 160 19.07 6.18 -4.42
CA PRO A 160 18.55 7.33 -5.16
C PRO A 160 17.08 7.60 -4.89
N TYR A 161 16.25 6.56 -4.73
CA TYR A 161 14.82 6.67 -4.45
C TYR A 161 14.57 7.27 -3.05
N LEU A 162 15.27 6.79 -2.02
CA LEU A 162 15.19 7.37 -0.68
C LEU A 162 15.70 8.81 -0.65
N ALA A 163 16.83 9.14 -1.32
CA ALA A 163 17.34 10.50 -1.41
C ALA A 163 16.35 11.46 -2.07
N GLN A 164 15.67 11.01 -3.13
CA GLN A 164 14.61 11.77 -3.78
C GLN A 164 13.42 11.99 -2.82
N ALA A 165 13.01 10.98 -2.07
CA ALA A 165 11.94 11.10 -1.10
C ALA A 165 12.27 12.11 0.03
N ILE A 166 13.51 12.09 0.54
CA ILE A 166 13.96 13.06 1.55
C ILE A 166 13.90 14.49 0.96
N THR A 167 14.40 14.66 -0.27
CA THR A 167 14.39 15.97 -0.95
C THR A 167 12.96 16.48 -1.20
N ALA A 168 12.02 15.59 -1.48
CA ALA A 168 10.61 15.90 -1.68
C ALA A 168 9.84 16.17 -0.36
N SER A 169 10.49 16.03 0.80
CA SER A 169 9.88 16.22 2.13
C SER A 169 10.68 17.24 2.95
N PRO A 170 10.71 18.52 2.53
CA PRO A 170 11.53 19.55 3.17
C PRO A 170 11.15 19.83 4.63
N GLU A 171 9.92 19.54 5.04
CA GLU A 171 9.43 19.70 6.41
C GLU A 171 10.13 18.78 7.43
N LEU A 172 10.87 17.75 6.95
CA LEU A 172 11.74 16.95 7.82
C LEU A 172 12.79 17.79 8.53
N ALA A 173 13.21 18.90 7.91
CA ALA A 173 14.19 19.83 8.48
C ALA A 173 13.61 20.67 9.64
N ASP A 174 12.29 20.81 9.72
CA ASP A 174 11.61 21.61 10.74
C ASP A 174 11.46 20.84 12.07
N HIS A 175 11.53 19.51 12.02
CA HIS A 175 11.43 18.67 13.21
C HIS A 175 12.81 18.19 13.66
N PRO A 176 13.33 18.63 14.86
CA PRO A 176 14.72 18.39 15.24
C PRO A 176 15.16 16.92 15.22
N ALA A 177 14.32 16.00 15.69
CA ALA A 177 14.64 14.57 15.70
C ALA A 177 14.62 13.98 14.27
N ALA A 178 13.74 14.43 13.39
CA ALA A 178 13.74 14.01 11.99
C ALA A 178 14.93 14.61 11.22
N ALA A 179 15.21 15.89 11.43
CA ALA A 179 16.35 16.59 10.82
C ALA A 179 17.68 15.92 11.17
N ALA A 180 17.86 15.52 12.42
CA ALA A 180 19.08 14.86 12.88
C ALA A 180 19.38 13.55 12.12
N ILE A 181 18.35 12.85 11.64
CA ILE A 181 18.49 11.59 10.89
C ILE A 181 18.59 11.85 9.40
N TRP A 182 17.65 12.65 8.83
CA TRP A 182 17.41 12.71 7.38
C TRP A 182 17.96 13.97 6.71
N CYS A 183 18.16 15.06 7.48
CA CYS A 183 18.62 16.35 6.99
C CYS A 183 19.72 16.94 7.90
N PRO A 184 20.80 16.19 8.21
CA PRO A 184 21.83 16.65 9.16
C PRO A 184 22.58 17.87 8.66
N GLY A 185 23.16 18.63 9.61
CA GLY A 185 24.01 19.80 9.34
C GLY A 185 23.32 21.15 9.55
N GLN A 186 24.11 22.22 9.48
CA GLN A 186 23.61 23.61 9.55
C GLN A 186 24.23 24.43 8.41
N PRO A 187 23.43 24.86 7.42
CA PRO A 187 21.98 24.60 7.28
C PRO A 187 21.66 23.14 7.05
N ALA A 188 20.45 22.71 7.43
CA ALA A 188 19.94 21.37 7.23
C ALA A 188 19.98 20.97 5.74
N ARG A 189 20.45 19.75 5.44
CA ARG A 189 20.58 19.24 4.06
C ARG A 189 20.08 17.80 3.99
N ALA A 190 19.22 17.52 3.01
CA ALA A 190 18.77 16.16 2.70
C ALA A 190 19.98 15.23 2.47
N LEU A 191 19.89 14.00 2.99
CA LEU A 191 20.94 12.99 2.74
C LEU A 191 20.99 12.65 1.26
N ALA A 192 22.21 12.65 0.71
CA ALA A 192 22.45 12.25 -0.67
C ALA A 192 22.47 10.73 -0.85
N ALA A 193 22.15 10.26 -2.05
CA ALA A 193 22.36 8.88 -2.43
C ALA A 193 23.82 8.46 -2.22
N GLY A 194 24.05 7.23 -1.76
CA GLY A 194 25.38 6.71 -1.41
C GLY A 194 25.81 7.00 0.04
N THR A 195 25.13 7.89 0.76
CA THR A 195 25.41 8.16 2.18
C THR A 195 25.03 6.95 3.03
N ARG A 196 25.88 6.57 3.99
CA ARG A 196 25.52 5.57 4.99
C ARG A 196 24.79 6.24 6.16
N VAL A 197 23.60 5.80 6.46
CA VAL A 197 22.80 6.30 7.59
C VAL A 197 22.74 5.25 8.69
N HIS A 198 22.97 5.68 9.93
CA HIS A 198 22.85 4.88 11.15
C HIS A 198 21.68 5.40 11.97
N GLN A 199 20.92 4.49 12.59
CA GLN A 199 19.72 4.84 13.36
C GLN A 199 19.82 4.26 14.78
N PRO A 200 20.70 4.81 15.66
CA PRO A 200 20.95 4.26 16.98
C PRO A 200 19.71 4.25 17.87
N ASP A 201 18.88 5.29 17.83
CA ASP A 201 17.63 5.35 18.59
C ASP A 201 16.63 4.29 18.09
N HIS A 202 16.49 4.13 16.77
CA HIS A 202 15.64 3.10 16.19
C HIS A 202 16.15 1.68 16.54
N ALA A 203 17.48 1.49 16.60
CA ALA A 203 18.06 0.23 17.04
C ALA A 203 17.73 -0.08 18.52
N ARG A 204 17.69 0.94 19.40
CA ARG A 204 17.24 0.77 20.78
C ARG A 204 15.76 0.40 20.84
N THR A 205 14.92 1.09 20.07
CA THR A 205 13.50 0.78 19.94
C THR A 205 13.26 -0.67 19.49
N LEU A 206 13.97 -1.14 18.46
CA LEU A 206 13.86 -2.52 17.98
C LEU A 206 14.33 -3.53 19.02
N ALA A 207 15.34 -3.20 19.83
CA ALA A 207 15.79 -4.07 20.93
C ALA A 207 14.72 -4.19 22.03
N LEU A 208 14.08 -3.08 22.42
CA LEU A 208 12.97 -3.10 23.38
C LEU A 208 11.78 -3.92 22.85
N ILE A 209 11.44 -3.78 21.56
CA ILE A 209 10.38 -4.59 20.94
C ILE A 209 10.75 -6.07 20.90
N ALA A 210 12.00 -6.41 20.61
CA ALA A 210 12.46 -7.80 20.59
C ALA A 210 12.35 -8.46 21.96
N GLU A 211 12.46 -7.69 23.05
CA GLU A 211 12.37 -8.15 24.45
C GLU A 211 10.92 -8.17 24.96
N ALA A 212 10.19 -7.05 24.82
CA ALA A 212 8.87 -6.85 25.43
C ALA A 212 7.68 -7.02 24.44
N GLY A 213 7.96 -7.25 23.16
CA GLY A 213 6.91 -7.37 22.16
C GLY A 213 6.16 -6.07 21.93
N PRO A 214 4.86 -6.14 21.55
CA PRO A 214 4.03 -4.96 21.32
C PRO A 214 3.81 -4.13 22.59
N ASP A 215 3.93 -4.73 23.77
CA ASP A 215 3.77 -4.03 25.04
C ASP A 215 4.78 -2.90 25.21
N ALA A 216 5.94 -2.97 24.58
CA ALA A 216 6.91 -1.87 24.55
C ALA A 216 6.28 -0.54 24.08
N LEU A 217 5.35 -0.60 23.11
CA LEU A 217 4.66 0.58 22.59
C LEU A 217 3.29 0.81 23.24
N TYR A 218 2.52 -0.24 23.46
CA TYR A 218 1.12 -0.06 23.87
C TYR A 218 0.93 0.09 25.38
N HIS A 219 1.92 -0.36 26.18
CA HIS A 219 1.88 -0.36 27.65
C HIS A 219 3.19 0.06 28.31
N GLY A 220 4.26 0.35 27.54
CA GLY A 220 5.61 0.54 28.05
C GLY A 220 6.29 1.82 27.59
N GLU A 221 7.63 1.83 27.75
CA GLU A 221 8.50 2.99 27.55
C GLU A 221 8.30 3.72 26.21
N LEU A 222 8.14 2.97 25.11
CA LEU A 222 7.96 3.60 23.80
C LEU A 222 6.61 4.34 23.68
N GLY A 223 5.58 3.85 24.39
CA GLY A 223 4.29 4.51 24.50
C GLY A 223 4.38 5.80 25.30
N ASP A 224 5.08 5.77 26.42
CA ASP A 224 5.31 6.95 27.26
C ASP A 224 6.06 8.04 26.48
N LEU A 225 7.09 7.66 25.71
CA LEU A 225 7.83 8.60 24.84
C LEU A 225 6.95 9.16 23.72
N LEU A 226 6.05 8.36 23.15
CA LEU A 226 5.10 8.83 22.13
C LEU A 226 4.11 9.82 22.73
N VAL A 227 3.54 9.53 23.89
CA VAL A 227 2.62 10.45 24.61
C VAL A 227 3.32 11.76 24.95
N ALA A 228 4.55 11.69 25.49
CA ALA A 228 5.35 12.86 25.79
C ALA A 228 5.67 13.71 24.53
N GLU A 229 5.87 13.06 23.38
CA GLU A 229 6.01 13.77 22.10
C GLU A 229 4.72 14.50 21.71
N MET A 230 3.56 13.90 21.95
CA MET A 230 2.25 14.52 21.67
C MET A 230 1.92 15.72 22.57
N GLU A 231 2.56 15.81 23.74
CA GLU A 231 2.42 16.93 24.67
C GLU A 231 3.26 18.17 24.30
N ARG A 232 4.19 18.03 23.36
CA ARG A 232 5.06 19.13 22.93
C ARG A 232 4.28 20.13 22.09
N ALA A 233 3.71 21.15 22.75
CA ALA A 233 2.89 22.19 22.14
C ALA A 233 3.61 22.99 21.03
N ASP A 234 4.92 23.19 21.14
CA ASP A 234 5.78 23.86 20.16
C ASP A 234 5.85 23.11 18.82
N LEU A 235 5.77 21.79 18.85
CA LEU A 235 5.77 20.94 17.64
C LEU A 235 4.35 20.79 17.04
N VAL A 236 3.31 20.88 17.86
CA VAL A 236 1.90 20.90 17.40
C VAL A 236 1.56 22.21 16.71
N THR A 237 2.22 23.31 17.12
CA THR A 237 1.95 24.69 16.65
C THR A 237 2.90 25.18 15.55
N SER A 238 3.95 24.43 15.18
CA SER A 238 5.00 24.86 14.23
C SER A 238 4.48 25.24 12.84
N LEU A 239 3.23 24.96 12.53
CA LEU A 239 2.55 25.45 11.35
C LEU A 239 1.65 26.66 11.68
N ARG A 240 2.28 27.81 11.99
CA ARG A 240 1.70 29.16 12.20
C ARG A 240 0.53 29.23 13.17
N PRO A 241 0.69 29.87 14.35
CA PRO A 241 -0.36 29.99 15.35
C PRO A 241 -1.56 30.74 14.76
N ARG A 242 -2.74 30.15 14.90
CA ARG A 242 -3.99 30.91 14.80
C ARG A 242 -4.20 31.64 16.11
N ALA A 243 -4.32 32.95 16.05
CA ALA A 243 -4.51 33.82 17.23
C ALA A 243 -5.86 33.63 17.95
N ASP A 244 -6.74 32.77 17.43
CA ASP A 244 -8.16 32.69 17.81
C ASP A 244 -8.60 31.33 18.42
N ARG A 245 -7.70 30.39 18.64
CA ARG A 245 -8.04 29.13 19.32
C ARG A 245 -7.15 28.87 20.52
N THR A 246 -7.76 28.63 21.66
CA THR A 246 -7.12 28.01 22.83
C THR A 246 -6.52 26.68 22.40
N PRO A 247 -5.25 26.38 22.76
CA PRO A 247 -4.69 25.05 22.57
C PRO A 247 -5.62 24.04 23.25
N ASP A 248 -6.01 22.96 22.53
CA ASP A 248 -6.60 21.80 23.18
C ASP A 248 -5.57 21.31 24.21
N THR A 249 -5.90 21.37 25.47
CA THR A 249 -5.00 21.03 26.57
C THR A 249 -4.94 19.51 26.71
N GLY A 250 -3.84 18.91 26.31
CA GLY A 250 -3.58 17.48 26.44
C GLY A 250 -2.91 16.85 25.22
N PRO A 251 -2.34 15.63 25.37
CA PRO A 251 -1.71 14.93 24.26
C PRO A 251 -2.75 14.51 23.20
N TRP A 252 -2.36 14.61 21.93
CA TRP A 252 -3.22 14.20 20.80
C TRP A 252 -3.51 12.70 20.81
N ILE A 253 -2.49 11.87 21.07
CA ILE A 253 -2.62 10.43 21.32
C ILE A 253 -2.24 10.19 22.78
N THR A 254 -3.13 9.54 23.53
CA THR A 254 -2.97 9.27 24.96
C THR A 254 -2.51 7.84 25.23
N GLY A 255 -2.01 7.57 26.44
CA GLY A 255 -1.73 6.19 26.88
C GLY A 255 -2.98 5.29 26.84
N ALA A 256 -4.17 5.86 27.08
CA ALA A 256 -5.44 5.13 26.96
C ALA A 256 -5.77 4.76 25.50
N ASP A 257 -5.47 5.64 24.54
CA ASP A 257 -5.63 5.33 23.10
C ASP A 257 -4.71 4.16 22.70
N LEU A 258 -3.45 4.18 23.15
CA LEU A 258 -2.49 3.12 22.89
C LEU A 258 -2.95 1.81 23.53
N ALA A 259 -3.24 1.79 24.81
CA ALA A 259 -3.66 0.60 25.55
C ALA A 259 -4.98 -0.01 25.04
N GLY A 260 -5.86 0.83 24.48
CA GLY A 260 -7.14 0.42 23.90
C GLY A 260 -7.06 -0.11 22.48
N TYR A 261 -5.92 0.05 21.79
CA TYR A 261 -5.80 -0.35 20.39
C TYR A 261 -5.82 -1.87 20.22
N GLN A 262 -6.57 -2.36 19.22
CA GLN A 262 -6.62 -3.76 18.83
C GLN A 262 -6.67 -3.91 17.31
N ALA A 263 -5.79 -4.72 16.72
CA ALA A 263 -5.97 -5.17 15.34
C ALA A 263 -7.16 -6.13 15.25
N ARG A 264 -7.82 -6.19 14.09
CA ARG A 264 -9.09 -6.93 13.90
C ARG A 264 -8.94 -8.00 12.84
N TRP A 265 -9.27 -9.24 13.18
CA TRP A 265 -9.51 -10.27 12.19
C TRP A 265 -10.79 -9.97 11.43
N ARG A 266 -10.72 -10.07 10.10
CA ARG A 266 -11.84 -9.81 9.19
C ARG A 266 -12.03 -11.00 8.25
N GLN A 267 -13.24 -11.17 7.72
CA GLN A 267 -13.46 -12.10 6.62
C GLN A 267 -12.99 -11.46 5.31
N PRO A 268 -12.13 -12.11 4.53
CA PRO A 268 -11.72 -11.58 3.22
C PRO A 268 -12.91 -11.38 2.29
N VAL A 269 -12.80 -10.41 1.37
CA VAL A 269 -13.73 -10.29 0.25
C VAL A 269 -13.29 -11.25 -0.85
N VAL A 270 -14.19 -12.09 -1.32
CA VAL A 270 -13.93 -13.09 -2.36
C VAL A 270 -14.88 -12.87 -3.53
N GLY A 271 -14.34 -12.84 -4.73
CA GLY A 271 -15.09 -12.80 -5.98
C GLY A 271 -14.51 -13.75 -7.01
N THR A 272 -15.13 -13.81 -8.17
CA THR A 272 -14.65 -14.61 -9.30
C THR A 272 -14.48 -13.74 -10.55
N TYR A 273 -13.49 -14.07 -11.38
CA TYR A 273 -13.29 -13.46 -12.68
C TYR A 273 -12.76 -14.49 -13.67
N ARG A 274 -13.44 -14.74 -14.78
CA ARG A 274 -13.08 -15.76 -15.78
C ARG A 274 -12.84 -17.17 -15.19
N GLY A 275 -13.51 -17.51 -14.11
CA GLY A 275 -13.32 -18.79 -13.41
C GLY A 275 -12.21 -18.80 -12.36
N PHE A 276 -11.38 -17.76 -12.28
CA PHE A 276 -10.39 -17.59 -11.22
C PHE A 276 -11.06 -17.04 -9.94
N SER A 277 -10.59 -17.48 -8.77
CA SER A 277 -10.98 -16.88 -7.49
C SER A 277 -10.07 -15.70 -7.18
N VAL A 278 -10.65 -14.57 -6.81
CA VAL A 278 -9.92 -13.34 -6.43
C VAL A 278 -10.28 -13.02 -4.99
N THR A 279 -9.31 -13.13 -4.10
CA THR A 279 -9.44 -12.84 -2.67
C THR A 279 -8.65 -11.60 -2.32
N SER A 280 -9.28 -10.64 -1.65
CA SER A 280 -8.64 -9.37 -1.29
C SER A 280 -9.16 -8.80 0.02
N MET A 281 -8.67 -7.62 0.42
CA MET A 281 -8.94 -7.01 1.71
C MET A 281 -10.36 -6.44 1.80
N PRO A 282 -11.09 -6.75 2.89
CA PRO A 282 -12.41 -6.16 3.15
C PRO A 282 -12.29 -4.75 3.76
N PRO A 283 -13.41 -4.01 3.97
CA PRO A 283 -13.41 -2.79 4.79
C PRO A 283 -12.82 -3.03 6.22
N ALA A 284 -12.09 -2.08 6.83
CA ALA A 284 -11.93 -0.66 6.40
C ALA A 284 -11.06 -0.39 5.16
N SER A 285 -10.66 -1.38 4.38
CA SER A 285 -10.17 -1.09 3.03
C SER A 285 -11.31 -1.18 2.01
N SER A 286 -11.42 -0.17 1.15
CA SER A 286 -12.31 -0.23 -0.01
C SER A 286 -11.72 -1.08 -1.14
N GLY A 287 -10.41 -1.36 -1.06
CA GLY A 287 -9.64 -1.85 -2.19
C GLY A 287 -10.10 -3.18 -2.73
N GLY A 288 -10.29 -4.20 -1.89
CA GLY A 288 -10.73 -5.52 -2.36
C GLY A 288 -12.14 -5.51 -2.93
N THR A 289 -13.05 -4.74 -2.32
CA THR A 289 -14.41 -4.54 -2.86
C THR A 289 -14.36 -3.99 -4.28
N HIS A 290 -13.55 -2.97 -4.53
CA HIS A 290 -13.47 -2.34 -5.85
C HIS A 290 -12.68 -3.14 -6.87
N VAL A 291 -11.65 -3.89 -6.47
CA VAL A 291 -10.99 -4.85 -7.38
C VAL A 291 -12.03 -5.83 -7.95
N ILE A 292 -12.83 -6.45 -7.08
CA ILE A 292 -13.86 -7.42 -7.50
C ILE A 292 -14.99 -6.72 -8.30
N GLN A 293 -15.43 -5.55 -7.87
CA GLN A 293 -16.46 -4.77 -8.56
C GLN A 293 -16.05 -4.42 -10.00
N ILE A 294 -14.83 -3.89 -10.20
CA ILE A 294 -14.32 -3.52 -11.53
C ILE A 294 -14.16 -4.76 -12.40
N LEU A 295 -13.60 -5.85 -11.87
CA LEU A 295 -13.50 -7.11 -12.61
C LEU A 295 -14.89 -7.60 -13.05
N ASN A 296 -15.90 -7.56 -12.16
CA ASN A 296 -17.27 -7.95 -12.51
C ASN A 296 -17.90 -7.06 -13.58
N LEU A 297 -17.63 -5.74 -13.55
CA LEU A 297 -18.12 -4.80 -14.58
C LEU A 297 -17.52 -5.08 -15.95
N LEU A 298 -16.26 -5.56 -16.01
CA LEU A 298 -15.54 -5.83 -17.25
C LEU A 298 -15.75 -7.27 -17.77
N GLU A 299 -16.21 -8.20 -16.95
CA GLU A 299 -16.25 -9.63 -17.30
C GLU A 299 -17.12 -9.97 -18.51
N HIS A 300 -18.11 -9.14 -18.84
CA HIS A 300 -18.96 -9.34 -20.02
C HIS A 300 -18.31 -8.90 -21.35
N LEU A 301 -17.17 -8.21 -21.29
CA LEU A 301 -16.42 -7.73 -22.43
C LEU A 301 -15.33 -8.74 -22.81
N ASP A 302 -15.00 -8.80 -24.08
CA ASP A 302 -13.80 -9.53 -24.55
C ASP A 302 -12.58 -8.60 -24.47
N VAL A 303 -12.06 -8.41 -23.25
CA VAL A 303 -10.94 -7.51 -22.99
C VAL A 303 -9.67 -8.00 -23.70
N ALA A 304 -9.48 -9.33 -23.81
CA ALA A 304 -8.38 -9.92 -24.54
C ALA A 304 -8.40 -9.53 -26.03
N ALA A 305 -9.57 -9.62 -26.68
CA ALA A 305 -9.72 -9.24 -28.09
C ALA A 305 -9.60 -7.72 -28.33
N MET A 306 -9.92 -6.90 -27.34
CA MET A 306 -9.67 -5.44 -27.43
C MET A 306 -8.18 -5.13 -27.50
N GLY A 307 -7.33 -5.95 -26.87
CA GLY A 307 -5.87 -5.83 -26.85
C GLY A 307 -5.36 -4.85 -25.79
N PHE A 308 -4.17 -5.15 -25.28
CA PHE A 308 -3.50 -4.34 -24.27
C PHE A 308 -3.27 -2.89 -24.75
N GLY A 309 -3.62 -1.92 -23.92
CA GLY A 309 -3.39 -0.48 -24.21
C GLY A 309 -4.20 0.09 -25.35
N SER A 310 -5.18 -0.64 -25.90
CA SER A 310 -6.11 -0.09 -26.90
C SER A 310 -7.03 0.97 -26.26
N VAL A 311 -7.46 1.93 -27.07
CA VAL A 311 -8.43 2.97 -26.63
C VAL A 311 -9.69 2.33 -26.04
N ALA A 312 -10.20 1.26 -26.67
CA ALA A 312 -11.40 0.58 -26.20
C ALA A 312 -11.21 -0.08 -24.83
N ALA A 313 -10.13 -0.87 -24.63
CA ALA A 313 -9.85 -1.53 -23.37
C ALA A 313 -9.61 -0.52 -22.23
N VAL A 314 -8.81 0.52 -22.50
CA VAL A 314 -8.51 1.57 -21.51
C VAL A 314 -9.76 2.38 -21.17
N HIS A 315 -10.57 2.76 -22.14
CA HIS A 315 -11.82 3.49 -21.93
C HIS A 315 -12.78 2.72 -21.02
N HIS A 316 -13.06 1.45 -21.32
CA HIS A 316 -13.96 0.65 -20.48
C HIS A 316 -13.43 0.45 -19.06
N PHE A 317 -12.11 0.27 -18.90
CA PHE A 317 -11.49 0.22 -17.59
C PHE A 317 -11.68 1.53 -16.81
N LEU A 318 -11.46 2.68 -17.45
CA LEU A 318 -11.63 4.00 -16.83
C LEU A 318 -13.08 4.26 -16.43
N GLU A 319 -14.05 3.88 -17.27
CA GLU A 319 -15.48 4.02 -16.94
C GLU A 319 -15.86 3.12 -15.74
N ALA A 320 -15.42 1.86 -15.72
CA ALA A 320 -15.63 0.97 -14.57
C ALA A 320 -14.97 1.51 -13.29
N LEU A 321 -13.78 2.11 -13.41
CA LEU A 321 -13.07 2.73 -12.32
C LEU A 321 -13.82 3.95 -11.75
N LYS A 322 -14.33 4.84 -12.60
CA LYS A 322 -15.15 6.00 -12.19
C LYS A 322 -16.40 5.56 -11.43
N LEU A 323 -17.07 4.50 -11.91
CA LEU A 323 -18.24 3.95 -11.25
C LEU A 323 -17.89 3.41 -9.85
N ALA A 324 -16.76 2.70 -9.74
CA ALA A 324 -16.29 2.19 -8.46
C ALA A 324 -15.95 3.33 -7.48
N PHE A 325 -15.35 4.42 -7.94
CA PHE A 325 -15.09 5.60 -7.09
C PHE A 325 -16.38 6.29 -6.64
N ALA A 326 -17.38 6.41 -7.52
CA ALA A 326 -18.67 6.94 -7.13
C ALA A 326 -19.29 6.13 -5.98
N ASP A 327 -19.30 4.80 -6.09
CA ASP A 327 -19.82 3.90 -5.05
C ASP A 327 -18.97 3.94 -3.76
N ARG A 328 -17.64 4.11 -3.89
CA ARG A 328 -16.73 4.21 -2.76
C ARG A 328 -17.11 5.35 -1.82
N THR A 329 -17.39 6.48 -2.38
CA THR A 329 -17.69 7.71 -1.64
C THR A 329 -18.93 7.58 -0.76
N GLU A 330 -19.92 6.86 -1.24
CA GLU A 330 -21.22 6.72 -0.57
C GLU A 330 -21.26 5.53 0.41
N HIS A 331 -20.64 4.41 0.03
CA HIS A 331 -20.90 3.12 0.68
C HIS A 331 -19.75 2.55 1.48
N LEU A 332 -18.50 3.08 1.33
CA LEU A 332 -17.33 2.50 1.98
C LEU A 332 -16.86 3.33 3.18
N ALA A 333 -16.72 2.67 4.33
CA ALA A 333 -16.19 3.23 5.56
C ALA A 333 -15.68 2.10 6.48
N ASP A 334 -15.38 2.46 7.73
CA ASP A 334 -15.11 1.52 8.80
C ASP A 334 -16.37 0.68 9.12
N PRO A 335 -16.34 -0.65 8.92
CA PRO A 335 -17.49 -1.52 9.14
C PRO A 335 -17.90 -1.63 10.61
N ASP A 336 -17.04 -1.21 11.55
CA ASP A 336 -17.36 -1.16 12.97
C ASP A 336 -18.23 0.07 13.32
N THR A 337 -18.34 1.05 12.40
CA THR A 337 -19.11 2.29 12.60
C THR A 337 -20.37 2.39 11.74
N MET A 338 -20.41 1.68 10.61
CA MET A 338 -21.59 1.63 9.73
C MET A 338 -21.65 0.32 8.94
N ALA A 339 -22.86 -0.07 8.52
CA ALA A 339 -23.03 -1.20 7.62
C ALA A 339 -22.48 -0.87 6.22
N VAL A 340 -21.55 -1.69 5.73
CA VAL A 340 -20.98 -1.58 4.39
C VAL A 340 -21.55 -2.69 3.52
N PRO A 341 -22.23 -2.40 2.38
CA PRO A 341 -22.93 -3.40 1.57
C PRO A 341 -21.95 -4.13 0.62
N VAL A 342 -20.92 -4.80 1.18
CA VAL A 342 -19.87 -5.47 0.40
C VAL A 342 -20.44 -6.48 -0.59
N ASP A 343 -21.31 -7.38 -0.11
CA ASP A 343 -21.88 -8.46 -0.93
C ASP A 343 -22.69 -7.91 -2.11
N TRP A 344 -23.38 -6.80 -1.91
CA TRP A 344 -24.12 -6.14 -2.97
C TRP A 344 -23.19 -5.50 -4.01
N LEU A 345 -22.19 -4.71 -3.59
CA LEU A 345 -21.23 -4.06 -4.46
C LEU A 345 -20.40 -5.06 -5.29
N THR A 346 -20.09 -6.23 -4.72
CA THR A 346 -19.29 -7.27 -5.38
C THR A 346 -20.12 -8.31 -6.12
N SER A 347 -21.46 -8.17 -6.12
CA SER A 347 -22.35 -9.13 -6.81
C SER A 347 -22.31 -8.97 -8.33
N LYS A 348 -22.43 -10.10 -9.03
CA LYS A 348 -22.60 -10.11 -10.50
C LYS A 348 -23.89 -9.41 -10.92
N ALA A 349 -24.94 -9.47 -10.07
CA ALA A 349 -26.22 -8.79 -10.34
C ALA A 349 -26.08 -7.27 -10.33
N TYR A 350 -25.33 -6.71 -9.37
CA TYR A 350 -25.03 -5.28 -9.34
C TYR A 350 -24.24 -4.85 -10.56
N ALA A 351 -23.17 -5.57 -10.90
CA ALA A 351 -22.36 -5.30 -12.09
C ALA A 351 -23.22 -5.39 -13.39
N ALA A 352 -24.10 -6.38 -13.49
CA ALA A 352 -25.01 -6.51 -14.63
C ALA A 352 -26.00 -5.34 -14.77
N ALA A 353 -26.45 -4.77 -13.66
CA ALA A 353 -27.28 -3.56 -13.66
C ALA A 353 -26.47 -2.32 -14.08
N ARG A 354 -25.31 -2.11 -13.46
CA ARG A 354 -24.50 -0.90 -13.62
C ARG A 354 -23.73 -0.81 -14.94
N ARG A 355 -23.38 -1.94 -15.56
CA ARG A 355 -22.66 -1.94 -16.85
C ARG A 355 -23.40 -1.21 -17.97
N HIS A 356 -24.73 -1.08 -17.87
CA HIS A 356 -25.54 -0.34 -18.85
C HIS A 356 -25.35 1.18 -18.78
N ASP A 357 -24.78 1.67 -17.68
CA ASP A 357 -24.45 3.08 -17.51
C ASP A 357 -23.15 3.43 -18.25
N ILE A 358 -22.31 2.43 -18.57
CA ILE A 358 -21.04 2.59 -19.28
C ILE A 358 -21.31 2.72 -20.79
N SER A 359 -20.93 3.86 -21.36
CA SER A 359 -21.01 4.09 -22.81
C SER A 359 -19.70 3.66 -23.48
N ALA A 360 -19.77 2.87 -24.54
CA ALA A 360 -18.60 2.48 -25.34
C ALA A 360 -18.02 3.62 -26.20
N THR A 361 -18.74 4.74 -26.35
CA THR A 361 -18.42 5.79 -27.33
C THR A 361 -18.23 7.18 -26.74
N ARG A 362 -18.38 7.34 -25.43
CA ARG A 362 -18.19 8.63 -24.76
C ARG A 362 -17.83 8.42 -23.28
N ALA A 363 -17.00 9.32 -22.75
CA ALA A 363 -16.75 9.42 -21.32
C ALA A 363 -18.03 9.83 -20.56
N THR A 364 -18.27 9.19 -19.43
CA THR A 364 -19.44 9.43 -18.57
C THR A 364 -18.96 9.85 -17.17
N GLU A 365 -19.68 10.77 -16.54
CA GLU A 365 -19.54 11.02 -15.12
C GLU A 365 -20.64 10.24 -14.39
N PHE A 366 -20.24 9.52 -13.34
CA PHE A 366 -21.16 8.68 -12.57
C PHE A 366 -21.48 9.33 -11.24
N THR A 367 -22.71 9.13 -10.79
CA THR A 367 -23.07 9.28 -9.39
C THR A 367 -23.09 7.91 -8.75
N ALA A 368 -22.74 7.83 -7.48
CA ALA A 368 -23.04 6.66 -6.67
C ALA A 368 -24.51 6.30 -6.80
N GLY A 369 -24.87 5.10 -6.50
CA GLY A 369 -26.27 4.69 -6.44
C GLY A 369 -27.10 5.46 -5.40
N SER A 370 -26.74 6.68 -5.03
CA SER A 370 -27.34 7.88 -4.42
C SER A 370 -26.35 8.72 -3.62
N ALA A 371 -26.24 10.00 -3.98
CA ALA A 371 -25.64 11.20 -3.33
C ALA A 371 -24.10 11.41 -3.35
N PRO A 372 -23.63 12.67 -3.52
CA PRO A 372 -22.23 13.00 -3.78
C PRO A 372 -21.40 13.26 -2.52
N GLY A 373 -20.15 12.86 -2.54
CA GLY A 373 -19.13 13.15 -1.55
C GLY A 373 -17.73 13.07 -2.14
N THR A 374 -16.80 13.82 -1.60
CA THR A 374 -15.48 14.16 -2.14
C THR A 374 -14.35 13.26 -1.65
N ASP A 375 -13.28 13.10 -2.44
CA ASP A 375 -12.16 12.19 -2.24
C ASP A 375 -10.86 12.87 -1.82
N GLY A 376 -9.94 12.11 -1.23
CA GLY A 376 -8.64 12.56 -0.74
C GLY A 376 -7.41 11.91 -1.40
N GLU A 377 -6.27 12.52 -1.18
CA GLU A 377 -5.00 12.45 -1.89
C GLU A 377 -4.14 11.18 -1.77
N GLY A 378 -3.12 11.15 -2.65
CA GLY A 378 -2.09 10.14 -2.79
C GLY A 378 -1.35 9.80 -1.50
N SER A 379 -1.42 8.55 -1.11
CA SER A 379 -0.77 7.96 0.04
C SER A 379 0.49 7.20 -0.39
N CYS A 380 1.56 7.31 0.40
CA CYS A 380 2.75 6.49 0.29
C CYS A 380 2.60 5.25 1.16
N THR A 381 2.95 4.11 0.61
CA THR A 381 2.66 2.79 1.16
C THR A 381 3.76 1.84 0.69
N THR A 382 3.99 0.74 1.38
CA THR A 382 4.81 -0.37 0.87
C THR A 382 3.98 -1.63 0.73
N HIS A 383 4.43 -2.53 -0.14
CA HIS A 383 3.85 -3.86 -0.30
C HIS A 383 4.92 -4.93 -0.25
N LEU A 384 4.57 -6.07 0.32
CA LEU A 384 5.39 -7.27 0.22
C LEU A 384 4.51 -8.52 0.04
N THR A 385 5.04 -9.48 -0.73
CA THR A 385 4.45 -10.80 -0.95
C THR A 385 5.47 -11.88 -0.64
N VAL A 386 5.06 -12.90 0.10
CA VAL A 386 5.86 -14.10 0.39
C VAL A 386 5.05 -15.33 0.04
N ILE A 387 5.72 -16.34 -0.53
CA ILE A 387 5.23 -17.71 -0.62
C ILE A 387 6.33 -18.64 -0.08
N ASP A 388 5.98 -19.52 0.85
CA ASP A 388 6.92 -20.49 1.43
C ASP A 388 6.94 -21.83 0.70
N SER A 389 7.72 -22.78 1.23
CA SER A 389 7.87 -24.13 0.66
C SER A 389 6.59 -24.96 0.72
N ASP A 390 5.73 -24.70 1.67
CA ASP A 390 4.49 -25.44 1.91
C ASP A 390 3.30 -24.82 1.14
N GLY A 391 3.54 -23.69 0.45
CA GLY A 391 2.55 -22.99 -0.37
C GLY A 391 1.67 -22.02 0.43
N ALA A 392 2.02 -21.72 1.68
CA ALA A 392 1.39 -20.63 2.40
C ALA A 392 1.83 -19.28 1.80
N ILE A 393 0.88 -18.33 1.75
CA ILE A 393 1.10 -17.00 1.17
C ILE A 393 0.79 -15.93 2.20
N VAL A 394 1.64 -14.91 2.25
CA VAL A 394 1.33 -13.62 2.85
C VAL A 394 1.41 -12.55 1.78
N SER A 395 0.31 -11.81 1.59
CA SER A 395 0.26 -10.57 0.80
C SER A 395 -0.11 -9.46 1.77
N THR A 396 0.77 -8.49 1.97
CA THR A 396 0.55 -7.44 2.96
C THR A 396 0.92 -6.07 2.42
N THR A 397 0.08 -5.10 2.74
CA THR A 397 0.28 -3.70 2.40
C THR A 397 0.28 -2.88 3.68
N GLN A 398 1.38 -2.15 3.93
CA GLN A 398 1.62 -1.40 5.17
C GLN A 398 2.03 0.04 4.86
N THR A 399 1.77 0.98 5.77
CA THR A 399 1.92 2.40 5.48
C THR A 399 2.16 3.25 6.72
N ILE A 400 2.78 4.42 6.51
CA ILE A 400 2.64 5.59 7.37
C ILE A 400 1.83 6.71 6.67
N ASN A 401 1.19 6.40 5.57
CA ASN A 401 0.37 7.17 4.63
C ASN A 401 1.20 8.03 3.65
N ALA A 402 1.56 9.28 3.89
CA ALA A 402 2.38 10.10 2.96
C ALA A 402 3.88 9.83 3.14
N LEU A 403 4.73 10.37 2.23
CA LEU A 403 6.19 10.31 2.36
C LEU A 403 6.62 10.83 3.74
N PHE A 404 7.31 9.96 4.51
CA PHE A 404 7.69 10.20 5.90
C PHE A 404 6.52 10.56 6.83
N GLY A 405 5.32 10.10 6.53
CA GLY A 405 4.13 10.29 7.36
C GLY A 405 3.90 11.74 7.76
N ALA A 406 3.81 11.99 9.06
CA ALA A 406 3.64 13.33 9.63
C ALA A 406 4.91 14.22 9.57
N ARG A 407 6.00 13.77 8.97
CA ARG A 407 7.35 14.37 8.94
C ARG A 407 7.96 14.57 10.33
N SER A 408 7.44 13.88 11.32
CA SER A 408 7.86 13.96 12.72
C SER A 408 8.34 12.61 13.22
N VAL A 409 9.37 12.63 14.05
CA VAL A 409 9.95 11.44 14.70
C VAL A 409 9.70 11.55 16.19
N VAL A 410 9.22 10.49 16.83
CA VAL A 410 9.14 10.41 18.28
C VAL A 410 10.55 10.52 18.85
N THR A 411 10.83 11.61 19.56
CA THR A 411 12.16 11.95 20.04
C THR A 411 12.80 10.81 20.85
N GLY A 412 14.03 10.47 20.52
CA GLY A 412 14.81 9.43 21.19
C GLY A 412 14.43 7.99 20.81
N THR A 413 13.50 7.78 19.85
CA THR A 413 13.08 6.44 19.42
C THR A 413 13.40 6.10 17.97
N GLY A 414 13.55 7.12 17.12
CA GLY A 414 13.66 6.95 15.66
C GLY A 414 12.36 6.51 14.98
N MET A 415 11.25 6.40 15.70
CA MET A 415 9.94 6.05 15.13
C MET A 415 9.34 7.24 14.39
N MET A 416 9.11 7.10 13.10
CA MET A 416 8.43 8.07 12.25
C MET A 416 6.92 8.00 12.49
N LEU A 417 6.25 9.12 12.78
CA LEU A 417 4.80 9.17 12.95
C LEU A 417 4.06 9.00 11.63
N ASN A 418 2.96 8.25 11.64
CA ASN A 418 2.03 8.20 10.51
C ASN A 418 1.28 9.52 10.35
N ASN A 419 0.67 9.75 9.17
CA ASN A 419 -0.25 10.87 8.94
C ASN A 419 -1.59 10.40 8.34
N CYS A 420 -2.12 9.29 8.86
CA CYS A 420 -3.34 8.70 8.32
C CYS A 420 -4.60 9.54 8.50
N MET A 421 -4.58 10.59 9.35
CA MET A 421 -5.69 11.57 9.44
C MET A 421 -5.95 12.29 8.10
N ALA A 422 -4.95 12.36 7.22
CA ALA A 422 -5.11 12.94 5.88
C ALA A 422 -6.12 12.19 4.99
N LEU A 423 -6.42 10.94 5.32
CA LEU A 423 -7.42 10.13 4.61
C LEU A 423 -8.85 10.28 5.15
N MET A 424 -9.03 10.96 6.30
CA MET A 424 -10.34 11.24 6.85
C MET A 424 -10.96 12.45 6.16
N ASP A 425 -12.26 12.41 5.90
CA ASP A 425 -12.99 13.57 5.37
C ASP A 425 -13.08 14.67 6.46
N PRO A 426 -12.49 15.85 6.20
CA PRO A 426 -12.54 16.95 7.18
C PRO A 426 -13.92 17.65 7.25
N VAL A 427 -14.86 17.27 6.37
CA VAL A 427 -16.22 17.84 6.37
C VAL A 427 -17.12 16.97 7.26
N PRO A 428 -17.73 17.52 8.31
CA PRO A 428 -18.62 16.77 9.19
C PRO A 428 -19.86 16.21 8.47
N GLY A 429 -20.34 15.04 8.92
CA GLY A 429 -21.59 14.43 8.46
C GLY A 429 -21.50 13.60 7.19
N ARG A 430 -20.30 13.38 6.64
CA ARG A 430 -20.06 12.47 5.51
C ARG A 430 -19.66 11.07 5.98
N THR A 431 -19.72 10.13 5.07
CA THR A 431 -19.45 8.71 5.32
C THR A 431 -18.09 8.46 5.99
N ASN A 432 -17.04 9.15 5.55
CA ASN A 432 -15.69 9.02 6.11
C ASN A 432 -15.27 10.21 7.01
N SER A 433 -16.21 10.98 7.56
CA SER A 433 -15.91 12.09 8.47
C SER A 433 -15.17 11.62 9.73
N ILE A 434 -14.38 12.53 10.30
CA ILE A 434 -13.59 12.30 11.51
C ILE A 434 -14.54 11.98 12.69
N ALA A 435 -14.26 10.86 13.36
CA ALA A 435 -14.92 10.48 14.60
C ALA A 435 -13.95 9.68 15.50
N PRO A 436 -13.94 9.91 16.82
CA PRO A 436 -13.08 9.18 17.76
C PRO A 436 -13.24 7.65 17.62
N GLY A 437 -12.11 6.93 17.66
CA GLY A 437 -12.08 5.46 17.59
C GLY A 437 -12.33 4.86 16.20
N LYS A 438 -12.75 5.65 15.21
CA LYS A 438 -13.03 5.19 13.85
C LYS A 438 -11.74 4.80 13.14
N ARG A 439 -11.76 3.68 12.40
CA ARG A 439 -10.68 3.31 11.48
C ARG A 439 -10.75 4.15 10.21
N VAL A 440 -9.60 4.45 9.69
CA VAL A 440 -9.48 5.26 8.47
C VAL A 440 -9.81 4.42 7.25
N LEU A 441 -10.64 4.94 6.34
CA LEU A 441 -10.91 4.30 5.05
C LEU A 441 -9.65 4.27 4.19
N SER A 442 -9.26 3.08 3.73
CA SER A 442 -8.08 2.85 2.90
C SER A 442 -8.45 2.33 1.50
N SER A 443 -7.48 2.29 0.61
CA SER A 443 -7.59 1.69 -0.74
C SER A 443 -6.61 0.52 -0.94
N MET A 444 -5.93 0.08 0.11
CA MET A 444 -4.95 -1.00 0.04
C MET A 444 -5.59 -2.32 -0.35
N SER A 445 -5.02 -2.99 -1.33
CA SER A 445 -5.56 -4.18 -1.96
C SER A 445 -4.50 -5.28 -2.06
N PRO A 446 -3.96 -5.79 -0.93
CA PRO A 446 -3.23 -7.04 -1.01
C PRO A 446 -4.19 -8.08 -1.57
N THR A 447 -3.78 -8.79 -2.62
CA THR A 447 -4.67 -9.69 -3.37
C THR A 447 -4.00 -11.02 -3.64
N ILE A 448 -4.75 -12.10 -3.53
CA ILE A 448 -4.39 -13.47 -3.89
C ILE A 448 -5.36 -13.95 -4.97
N VAL A 449 -4.83 -14.47 -6.08
CA VAL A 449 -5.61 -15.08 -7.16
C VAL A 449 -5.33 -16.57 -7.19
N GLU A 450 -6.41 -17.35 -7.24
CA GLU A 450 -6.36 -18.80 -7.27
C GLU A 450 -6.92 -19.34 -8.59
N ARG A 451 -6.33 -20.43 -9.07
CA ARG A 451 -6.78 -21.23 -10.20
C ARG A 451 -7.07 -22.64 -9.72
N ASP A 452 -8.29 -23.12 -9.90
CA ASP A 452 -8.74 -24.48 -9.50
C ASP A 452 -8.46 -24.77 -8.00
N GLY A 453 -8.69 -23.77 -7.12
CA GLY A 453 -8.49 -23.88 -5.67
C GLY A 453 -7.01 -23.87 -5.23
N ARG A 454 -6.07 -23.66 -6.15
CA ARG A 454 -4.63 -23.55 -5.88
C ARG A 454 -4.16 -22.11 -6.04
N PRO A 455 -3.23 -21.64 -5.21
CA PRO A 455 -2.67 -20.32 -5.39
C PRO A 455 -1.98 -20.23 -6.76
N TRP A 456 -2.32 -19.19 -7.51
CA TRP A 456 -1.69 -18.90 -8.78
C TRP A 456 -0.72 -17.72 -8.66
N PHE A 457 -1.23 -16.56 -8.21
CA PHE A 457 -0.35 -15.44 -7.89
C PHE A 457 -0.92 -14.58 -6.77
N ALA A 458 -0.03 -13.85 -6.10
CA ALA A 458 -0.37 -12.82 -5.15
C ALA A 458 0.43 -11.56 -5.45
N LEU A 459 -0.18 -10.40 -5.28
CA LEU A 459 0.44 -9.11 -5.57
C LEU A 459 -0.22 -7.96 -4.81
N GLY A 460 0.45 -6.81 -4.83
CA GLY A 460 -0.09 -5.53 -4.40
C GLY A 460 0.90 -4.40 -4.66
N THR A 461 0.47 -3.18 -4.36
CA THR A 461 1.23 -1.97 -4.66
C THR A 461 0.96 -0.88 -3.65
N PRO A 462 1.91 0.04 -3.39
CA PRO A 462 1.62 1.34 -2.81
C PRO A 462 0.96 2.28 -3.83
N GLY A 463 0.34 3.38 -3.35
CA GLY A 463 -0.15 4.41 -4.27
C GLY A 463 -1.46 5.10 -3.90
N GLY A 464 -1.91 5.04 -2.64
CA GLY A 464 -3.14 5.70 -2.20
C GLY A 464 -4.37 5.24 -2.96
N ASN A 465 -5.20 6.16 -3.39
CA ASN A 465 -6.41 5.88 -4.17
C ASN A 465 -6.15 5.21 -5.54
N ARG A 466 -4.88 5.15 -5.97
CA ARG A 466 -4.46 4.48 -7.22
C ARG A 466 -4.24 2.98 -7.04
N ILE A 467 -4.23 2.46 -5.80
CA ILE A 467 -3.83 1.09 -5.46
C ILE A 467 -4.73 0.06 -6.13
N PHE A 468 -6.03 0.07 -5.85
CA PHE A 468 -6.94 -0.95 -6.39
C PHE A 468 -7.05 -0.90 -7.92
N ALA A 469 -6.94 0.30 -8.51
CA ALA A 469 -6.88 0.46 -9.96
C ALA A 469 -5.65 -0.22 -10.57
N ALA A 470 -4.47 -0.01 -9.97
CA ALA A 470 -3.22 -0.62 -10.42
C ALA A 470 -3.22 -2.15 -10.22
N VAL A 471 -3.74 -2.64 -9.08
CA VAL A 471 -3.91 -4.08 -8.80
C VAL A 471 -4.84 -4.71 -9.82
N THR A 472 -6.00 -4.10 -10.12
CA THR A 472 -6.94 -4.61 -11.12
C THR A 472 -6.32 -4.68 -12.51
N GLN A 473 -5.57 -3.64 -12.94
CA GLN A 473 -4.87 -3.65 -14.22
C GLN A 473 -3.84 -4.79 -14.31
N ALA A 474 -3.08 -5.04 -13.24
CA ALA A 474 -2.12 -6.13 -13.21
C ALA A 474 -2.82 -7.51 -13.30
N ILE A 475 -3.96 -7.70 -12.63
CA ILE A 475 -4.78 -8.92 -12.73
C ILE A 475 -5.27 -9.11 -14.18
N LEU A 476 -5.82 -8.06 -14.80
CA LEU A 476 -6.25 -8.09 -16.21
C LEU A 476 -5.08 -8.41 -17.15
N ASN A 477 -3.90 -7.84 -16.91
CA ASN A 477 -2.71 -8.10 -17.71
C ASN A 477 -2.28 -9.56 -17.68
N VAL A 478 -2.37 -10.21 -16.52
CA VAL A 478 -2.06 -11.65 -16.41
C VAL A 478 -3.16 -12.49 -17.05
N ILE A 479 -4.44 -12.25 -16.72
CA ILE A 479 -5.56 -13.11 -17.10
C ILE A 479 -5.96 -12.90 -18.56
N GLU A 480 -6.12 -11.67 -19.02
CA GLU A 480 -6.66 -11.34 -20.34
C GLU A 480 -5.56 -11.23 -21.42
N HIS A 481 -4.40 -10.72 -21.03
CA HIS A 481 -3.32 -10.47 -22.00
C HIS A 481 -2.17 -11.49 -21.93
N GLY A 482 -2.25 -12.48 -21.02
CA GLY A 482 -1.25 -13.56 -20.92
C GLY A 482 0.16 -13.08 -20.55
N MET A 483 0.26 -11.92 -19.88
CA MET A 483 1.55 -11.41 -19.44
C MET A 483 2.14 -12.26 -18.32
N THR A 484 3.47 -12.42 -18.32
CA THR A 484 4.16 -12.88 -17.11
C THR A 484 3.92 -11.91 -15.96
N LEU A 485 4.06 -12.37 -14.72
CA LEU A 485 3.87 -11.47 -13.56
C LEU A 485 4.82 -10.27 -13.62
N GLN A 486 6.08 -10.45 -14.06
CA GLN A 486 7.04 -9.35 -14.21
C GLN A 486 6.57 -8.31 -15.24
N GLN A 487 6.06 -8.76 -16.39
CA GLN A 487 5.46 -7.85 -17.39
C GLN A 487 4.25 -7.12 -16.82
N ALA A 488 3.37 -7.83 -16.11
CA ALA A 488 2.14 -7.26 -15.57
C ALA A 488 2.39 -6.18 -14.49
N VAL A 489 3.37 -6.39 -13.58
CA VAL A 489 3.72 -5.40 -12.56
C VAL A 489 4.41 -4.16 -13.14
N GLU A 490 5.12 -4.31 -14.26
CA GLU A 490 5.82 -3.21 -14.93
C GLU A 490 5.01 -2.51 -16.02
N ALA A 491 3.94 -3.13 -16.51
CA ALA A 491 3.09 -2.57 -17.55
C ALA A 491 2.65 -1.13 -17.25
N PRO A 492 2.55 -0.26 -18.27
CA PRO A 492 2.02 1.08 -18.10
C PRO A 492 0.61 1.08 -17.56
N ARG A 493 0.28 2.10 -16.77
CA ARG A 493 -0.97 2.22 -16.02
C ARG A 493 -1.72 3.48 -16.35
N VAL A 494 -3.04 3.41 -16.17
CA VAL A 494 -3.94 4.56 -16.23
C VAL A 494 -4.69 4.70 -14.92
N TRP A 495 -5.18 5.90 -14.63
CA TRP A 495 -6.00 6.16 -13.47
C TRP A 495 -6.87 7.39 -13.64
N THR A 496 -8.04 7.40 -13.04
CA THR A 496 -8.87 8.57 -12.79
C THR A 496 -9.75 8.30 -11.58
N MET A 497 -10.15 9.33 -10.93
CA MET A 497 -11.14 9.27 -9.84
C MET A 497 -12.57 9.50 -10.37
N GLY A 498 -12.71 10.01 -11.59
CA GLY A 498 -13.97 10.58 -12.07
C GLY A 498 -14.23 11.97 -11.45
N MET A 499 -15.49 12.36 -11.30
CA MET A 499 -15.88 13.61 -10.62
C MET A 499 -15.12 14.85 -11.12
N GLY A 500 -14.84 14.89 -12.42
CA GLY A 500 -14.12 15.99 -13.07
C GLY A 500 -12.60 15.93 -12.93
N SER A 501 -12.01 14.90 -12.30
CA SER A 501 -10.55 14.71 -12.28
C SER A 501 -10.02 14.26 -13.65
N PRO A 502 -8.75 14.58 -13.99
CA PRO A 502 -8.16 14.13 -15.24
C PRO A 502 -7.96 12.60 -15.24
N VAL A 503 -7.86 12.04 -16.43
CA VAL A 503 -7.34 10.70 -16.66
C VAL A 503 -5.82 10.80 -16.70
N LEU A 504 -5.13 10.17 -15.77
CA LEU A 504 -3.69 10.03 -15.77
C LEU A 504 -3.28 8.85 -16.65
N VAL A 505 -2.36 9.06 -17.57
CA VAL A 505 -1.81 8.03 -18.48
C VAL A 505 -0.30 8.05 -18.35
N GLU A 506 0.32 6.91 -18.03
CA GLU A 506 1.78 6.82 -17.98
C GLU A 506 2.40 6.99 -19.37
N ASP A 507 3.52 7.71 -19.44
CA ASP A 507 4.27 8.02 -20.66
C ASP A 507 4.90 6.77 -21.33
N THR A 508 4.94 5.66 -20.61
CA THR A 508 5.51 4.38 -21.05
C THR A 508 4.58 3.52 -21.94
N PHE A 509 3.38 3.97 -22.25
CA PHE A 509 2.51 3.26 -23.21
C PHE A 509 3.15 3.25 -24.61
N PRO A 510 3.27 2.08 -25.28
CA PRO A 510 3.92 1.98 -26.59
C PRO A 510 3.19 2.73 -27.71
N ASN A 511 1.89 2.98 -27.53
CA ASN A 511 1.01 3.71 -28.46
C ASN A 511 0.46 5.01 -27.84
N LEU A 512 1.24 5.68 -27.00
CA LEU A 512 0.80 6.82 -26.18
C LEU A 512 0.03 7.89 -26.96
N ALA A 513 0.54 8.34 -28.10
CA ALA A 513 -0.10 9.41 -28.88
C ALA A 513 -1.48 9.00 -29.42
N GLU A 514 -1.64 7.75 -29.89
CA GLU A 514 -2.90 7.21 -30.35
C GLU A 514 -3.88 7.06 -29.18
N LEU A 515 -3.41 6.54 -28.03
CA LEU A 515 -4.21 6.35 -26.83
C LEU A 515 -4.74 7.68 -26.31
N VAL A 516 -3.89 8.69 -26.13
CA VAL A 516 -4.27 10.04 -25.67
C VAL A 516 -5.32 10.64 -26.61
N THR A 517 -5.02 10.71 -27.94
CA THR A 517 -5.95 11.26 -28.92
C THR A 517 -7.28 10.51 -28.94
N GLY A 518 -7.25 9.18 -28.81
CA GLY A 518 -8.45 8.35 -28.78
C GLY A 518 -9.32 8.60 -27.55
N LEU A 519 -8.72 8.69 -26.37
CA LEU A 519 -9.41 9.00 -25.11
C LEU A 519 -10.01 10.40 -25.11
N GLU A 520 -9.30 11.40 -25.64
CA GLU A 520 -9.80 12.78 -25.76
C GLU A 520 -11.01 12.87 -26.72
N ARG A 521 -11.01 12.12 -27.82
CA ARG A 521 -12.17 12.03 -28.74
C ARG A 521 -13.40 11.42 -28.07
N LEU A 522 -13.23 10.56 -27.08
CA LEU A 522 -14.31 10.02 -26.26
C LEU A 522 -14.76 10.99 -25.17
N GLY A 523 -14.07 12.13 -24.99
CA GLY A 523 -14.41 13.16 -24.02
C GLY A 523 -13.67 13.07 -22.70
N HIS A 524 -12.64 12.22 -22.56
CA HIS A 524 -11.76 12.25 -21.40
C HIS A 524 -10.83 13.45 -21.43
N ARG A 525 -10.56 14.05 -20.28
CA ARG A 525 -9.47 15.01 -20.10
C ARG A 525 -8.22 14.23 -19.69
N VAL A 526 -7.22 14.16 -20.56
CA VAL A 526 -6.02 13.33 -20.36
C VAL A 526 -4.84 14.16 -19.87
N GLU A 527 -4.10 13.62 -18.92
CA GLU A 527 -2.81 14.12 -18.43
C GLU A 527 -1.79 13.00 -18.49
N VAL A 528 -0.66 13.25 -19.16
CA VAL A 528 0.45 12.28 -19.25
C VAL A 528 1.38 12.50 -18.07
N VAL A 529 1.70 11.40 -17.37
CA VAL A 529 2.52 11.40 -16.15
C VAL A 529 3.64 10.37 -16.24
N ASP A 530 4.68 10.55 -15.42
CA ASP A 530 5.82 9.63 -15.33
C ASP A 530 5.43 8.28 -14.68
N LYS A 531 4.50 8.30 -13.72
CA LYS A 531 4.03 7.08 -13.04
C LYS A 531 2.64 7.23 -12.42
N VAL A 532 1.91 6.12 -12.39
CA VAL A 532 0.66 5.91 -11.66
C VAL A 532 0.88 4.86 -10.58
N ALA A 533 0.57 5.18 -9.33
CA ALA A 533 0.86 4.36 -8.14
C ALA A 533 2.37 4.11 -7.94
N GLY A 534 2.72 3.23 -7.00
CA GLY A 534 4.11 2.98 -6.63
C GLY A 534 4.63 1.61 -7.05
N GLY A 535 5.64 1.14 -6.34
CA GLY A 535 6.35 -0.12 -6.61
C GLY A 535 5.48 -1.34 -6.36
N MET A 536 4.84 -1.88 -7.40
CA MET A 536 4.13 -3.15 -7.34
C MET A 536 5.11 -4.31 -7.25
N ASN A 537 4.79 -5.29 -6.42
CA ASN A 537 5.51 -6.55 -6.36
C ASN A 537 4.56 -7.72 -6.11
N GLY A 538 5.02 -8.93 -6.36
CA GLY A 538 4.22 -10.13 -6.19
C GLY A 538 4.99 -11.41 -6.46
N VAL A 539 4.33 -12.53 -6.23
CA VAL A 539 4.86 -13.89 -6.52
C VAL A 539 3.80 -14.67 -7.29
N LEU A 540 4.21 -15.38 -8.32
CA LEU A 540 3.39 -16.32 -9.11
C LEU A 540 3.93 -17.73 -8.95
N VAL A 541 3.05 -18.72 -8.89
CA VAL A 541 3.38 -20.15 -8.97
C VAL A 541 2.96 -20.65 -10.34
N ASP A 542 3.90 -21.18 -11.11
CA ASP A 542 3.63 -21.75 -12.42
C ASP A 542 3.12 -23.20 -12.34
N ASP A 543 2.86 -23.81 -13.51
CA ASP A 543 2.32 -25.16 -13.60
C ASP A 543 3.34 -26.24 -13.17
N ASP A 544 4.63 -25.94 -13.21
CA ASP A 544 5.72 -26.80 -12.71
C ASP A 544 5.98 -26.61 -11.20
N GLY A 545 5.24 -25.71 -10.56
CA GLY A 545 5.35 -25.38 -9.14
C GLY A 545 6.53 -24.46 -8.81
N LEU A 546 7.17 -23.83 -9.81
CA LEU A 546 8.19 -22.82 -9.57
C LEU A 546 7.55 -21.49 -9.13
N ARG A 547 8.25 -20.77 -8.27
CA ARG A 547 7.82 -19.46 -7.73
C ARG A 547 8.56 -18.36 -8.48
N HIS A 548 7.80 -17.51 -9.15
CA HIS A 548 8.32 -16.35 -9.88
C HIS A 548 8.09 -15.09 -9.07
N GLY A 549 9.14 -14.58 -8.43
CA GLY A 549 9.10 -13.30 -7.74
C GLY A 549 9.27 -12.14 -8.72
N ALA A 550 8.43 -11.13 -8.63
CA ALA A 550 8.42 -9.96 -9.51
C ALA A 550 8.38 -8.64 -8.71
N ALA A 551 9.05 -7.61 -9.21
CA ALA A 551 8.97 -6.26 -8.67
C ALA A 551 9.16 -5.21 -9.77
N CYS A 552 8.39 -4.13 -9.75
CA CYS A 552 8.43 -3.13 -10.81
C CYS A 552 9.51 -2.04 -10.57
N TRP A 553 9.80 -1.30 -11.62
CA TRP A 553 10.81 -0.23 -11.68
C TRP A 553 10.43 1.03 -10.87
N ARG A 554 9.16 1.19 -10.46
CA ARG A 554 8.65 2.41 -9.78
C ARG A 554 9.15 2.59 -8.34
N ALA A 555 9.87 1.59 -7.80
CA ALA A 555 10.56 1.63 -6.51
C ALA A 555 11.83 0.78 -6.54
N ASP A 556 12.58 0.77 -5.42
CA ASP A 556 13.81 -0.03 -5.26
C ASP A 556 13.57 -1.55 -5.18
N GLY A 557 12.32 -1.99 -5.30
CA GLY A 557 11.89 -3.38 -5.12
C GLY A 557 12.75 -4.41 -5.83
N SER A 558 13.03 -5.50 -5.14
CA SER A 558 13.82 -6.63 -5.65
C SER A 558 13.26 -7.93 -5.08
N PRO A 559 12.83 -8.89 -5.92
CA PRO A 559 12.47 -10.21 -5.44
C PRO A 559 13.71 -10.99 -5.01
N ALA A 560 13.49 -12.01 -4.16
CA ALA A 560 14.50 -12.99 -3.78
C ALA A 560 13.86 -14.39 -3.70
N GLY A 561 14.63 -15.44 -3.87
CA GLY A 561 14.11 -16.81 -3.91
C GLY A 561 15.01 -17.82 -3.25
N LEU A 562 14.40 -18.86 -2.66
CA LEU A 562 15.10 -19.95 -1.99
C LEU A 562 15.12 -21.18 -2.90
N SER A 563 16.32 -21.62 -3.26
CA SER A 563 16.60 -22.75 -4.16
C SER A 563 15.99 -22.59 -5.55
N GLY A 564 16.68 -22.99 -6.55
CA GLY A 564 16.26 -22.89 -7.94
C GLY A 564 17.05 -21.84 -8.70
N GLY A 565 16.51 -21.46 -9.79
CA GLY A 565 17.07 -20.64 -10.83
C GLY A 565 16.69 -21.26 -12.15
N GLU A 566 16.54 -20.46 -13.18
CA GLU A 566 16.20 -20.91 -14.52
C GLU A 566 17.34 -20.58 -15.47
N ALA A 567 17.93 -21.62 -16.06
CA ALA A 567 18.80 -21.44 -17.20
C ALA A 567 17.95 -21.16 -18.45
N ARG A 568 18.52 -20.46 -19.42
CA ARG A 568 17.84 -20.25 -20.70
C ARG A 568 17.38 -21.60 -21.26
N PRO A 569 16.10 -21.76 -21.61
CA PRO A 569 15.58 -22.98 -22.21
C PRO A 569 16.45 -23.42 -23.41
N ALA A 570 16.74 -24.71 -23.51
CA ALA A 570 17.59 -25.30 -24.52
C ALA A 570 19.09 -24.87 -24.53
N SER A 571 19.56 -24.20 -23.46
CA SER A 571 21.00 -24.01 -23.28
C SER A 571 21.63 -25.31 -22.78
N THR A 572 22.48 -25.90 -23.57
CA THR A 572 23.26 -27.08 -23.16
C THR A 572 24.56 -26.63 -22.47
N ILE A 573 24.74 -27.04 -21.21
CA ILE A 573 25.95 -26.73 -20.43
C ILE A 573 27.20 -27.46 -21.04
N LEU A 574 27.00 -28.41 -21.92
CA LEU A 574 28.04 -29.32 -22.37
C LEU A 574 28.17 -29.45 -23.90
N ASP A 575 27.79 -28.48 -24.67
CA ASP A 575 28.19 -28.50 -26.08
C ASP A 575 29.63 -27.99 -26.20
N ARG A 576 30.56 -28.83 -25.78
CA ARG A 576 31.94 -28.71 -26.19
C ARG A 576 32.02 -29.31 -27.55
N GLY A 577 31.83 -28.46 -28.54
CA GLY A 577 32.06 -28.66 -29.95
C GLY A 577 32.40 -30.08 -30.44
N ARG A 578 31.58 -30.52 -31.29
CA ARG A 578 32.03 -31.42 -32.34
C ARG A 578 32.81 -30.64 -33.38
#